data_0634ed677ba9cb825041f2d3dbb01678
#
_entry.id   0634ed677ba9cb825041f2d3dbb01678
#
_cell.length_a   1.000
_cell.length_b   1.000
_cell.length_c   1.000
_cell.angle_alpha   90.00
_cell.angle_beta   90.00
_cell.angle_gamma   90.00
#
_symmetry.space_group_name_H-M   'P 1'
#
loop_
_entity.id
_entity.type
_entity.pdbx_description
1 polymer ?
#
loop_
_entity_poly.entity_id
_entity_poly.type
_entity_poly.pdbx_seq_one_letter_code
_entity_poly.pdbx_strand_id
1 'polypeptide(L)'
;GLRPTKQRLEICKLLFDRKKTFHFTISDLSKILKKQTNEKISLATIYNTVHSFKKKGYLKEISINSEKSYFDTNTSNHHHFLDVTTNKLIDLNKEDIENIKIKKKLLGKKIKSVEVLVKVENSN
;
A
#
# COMPACT_ATOMS: atom_id res chain seq x y z
N GLY A 1 -16.28 9.86 -11.17
CA GLY A 1 -15.72 8.53 -11.29
C GLY A 1 -14.58 8.46 -12.30
N LEU A 2 -13.84 7.40 -12.22
CA LEU A 2 -12.78 7.13 -13.20
C LEU A 2 -13.40 6.72 -14.52
N ARG A 3 -12.98 7.36 -15.59
CA ARG A 3 -13.29 6.84 -16.91
C ARG A 3 -12.49 5.55 -17.11
N PRO A 4 -13.16 4.43 -17.44
CA PRO A 4 -12.42 3.24 -17.78
C PRO A 4 -11.68 3.48 -19.11
N THR A 5 -10.36 3.52 -19.04
CA THR A 5 -9.51 3.52 -20.22
C THR A 5 -8.80 2.18 -20.29
N LYS A 6 -8.28 1.83 -21.46
CA LYS A 6 -7.51 0.59 -21.61
C LYS A 6 -6.36 0.52 -20.60
N GLN A 7 -5.67 1.64 -20.39
CA GLN A 7 -4.55 1.72 -19.44
C GLN A 7 -4.98 1.48 -18.00
N ARG A 8 -6.11 2.09 -17.59
CA ARG A 8 -6.66 1.89 -16.24
C ARG A 8 -7.14 0.46 -16.03
N LEU A 9 -7.72 -0.16 -17.05
CA LEU A 9 -8.13 -1.56 -16.98
C LEU A 9 -6.92 -2.49 -16.81
N GLU A 10 -5.81 -2.21 -17.48
CA GLU A 10 -4.57 -2.98 -17.31
C GLU A 10 -4.06 -2.88 -15.87
N ILE A 11 -4.07 -1.68 -15.29
CA ILE A 11 -3.68 -1.48 -13.90
C ILE A 11 -4.64 -2.24 -12.97
N CYS A 12 -5.93 -2.12 -13.19
CA CYS A 12 -6.96 -2.77 -12.40
C CYS A 12 -6.79 -4.30 -12.40
N LYS A 13 -6.58 -4.89 -13.55
CA LYS A 13 -6.34 -6.33 -13.68
C LYS A 13 -5.11 -6.77 -12.89
N LEU A 14 -4.02 -6.04 -13.03
CA LEU A 14 -2.78 -6.38 -12.35
C LEU A 14 -2.93 -6.34 -10.84
N LEU A 15 -3.66 -5.37 -10.31
CA LEU A 15 -3.82 -5.19 -8.88
C LEU A 15 -4.84 -6.12 -8.26
N PHE A 16 -5.97 -6.37 -8.93
CA PHE A 16 -7.12 -7.01 -8.31
C PHE A 16 -7.47 -8.38 -8.88
N ASP A 17 -7.04 -8.72 -10.09
CA ASP A 17 -7.26 -10.03 -10.69
C ASP A 17 -6.14 -10.98 -10.26
N ARG A 18 -6.11 -11.29 -8.97
CA ARG A 18 -5.10 -12.16 -8.39
C ARG A 18 -5.60 -12.79 -7.08
N LYS A 19 -5.10 -13.97 -6.78
CA LYS A 19 -5.53 -14.74 -5.61
C LYS A 19 -5.01 -14.19 -4.28
N LYS A 20 -3.82 -13.60 -4.29
CA LYS A 20 -3.18 -13.10 -3.07
C LYS A 20 -3.19 -11.58 -3.05
N THR A 21 -3.24 -11.01 -1.86
CA THR A 21 -3.05 -9.59 -1.66
C THR A 21 -1.63 -9.18 -2.09
N PHE A 22 -1.48 -7.91 -2.38
CA PHE A 22 -0.28 -7.41 -3.01
C PHE A 22 0.01 -6.00 -2.50
N HIS A 23 1.24 -5.76 -2.09
CA HIS A 23 1.68 -4.40 -1.78
C HIS A 23 2.83 -3.99 -2.72
N PHE A 24 2.85 -2.72 -3.07
CA PHE A 24 3.71 -2.20 -4.11
C PHE A 24 3.97 -0.72 -3.91
N THR A 25 5.08 -0.24 -4.48
CA THR A 25 5.29 1.20 -4.69
C THR A 25 4.85 1.56 -6.11
N ILE A 26 4.67 2.84 -6.38
CA ILE A 26 4.36 3.31 -7.75
C ILE A 26 5.47 2.87 -8.73
N SER A 27 6.72 2.97 -8.28
CA SER A 27 7.88 2.54 -9.08
C SER A 27 7.81 1.05 -9.42
N ASP A 28 7.49 0.20 -8.43
CA ASP A 28 7.35 -1.24 -8.65
C ASP A 28 6.26 -1.53 -9.68
N LEU A 29 5.10 -0.88 -9.53
CA LEU A 29 3.97 -1.07 -10.43
C LEU A 29 4.32 -0.65 -11.85
N SER A 30 5.04 0.46 -12.02
CA SER A 30 5.51 0.91 -13.32
C SER A 30 6.39 -0.13 -14.00
N LYS A 31 7.33 -0.71 -13.25
CA LYS A 31 8.23 -1.75 -13.79
C LYS A 31 7.48 -3.01 -14.21
N ILE A 32 6.51 -3.45 -13.41
CA ILE A 32 5.71 -4.62 -13.72
C ILE A 32 4.87 -4.39 -14.98
N LEU A 33 4.23 -3.23 -15.08
CA LEU A 33 3.40 -2.88 -16.24
C LEU A 33 4.21 -2.85 -17.52
N LYS A 34 5.45 -2.34 -17.49
CA LYS A 34 6.33 -2.32 -18.67
C LYS A 34 6.64 -3.72 -19.18
N LYS A 35 6.69 -4.71 -18.29
CA LYS A 35 6.94 -6.11 -18.68
C LYS A 35 5.70 -6.84 -19.17
N GLN A 36 4.52 -6.47 -18.68
CA GLN A 36 3.29 -7.23 -18.90
C GLN A 36 2.42 -6.68 -20.03
N THR A 37 2.61 -5.44 -20.43
CA THR A 37 1.79 -4.83 -21.48
C THR A 37 2.66 -4.05 -22.45
N ASN A 38 2.22 -4.01 -23.73
CA ASN A 38 2.83 -3.17 -24.75
C ASN A 38 2.37 -1.71 -24.67
N GLU A 39 1.39 -1.43 -23.82
CA GLU A 39 0.91 -0.07 -23.60
C GLU A 39 1.96 0.73 -22.85
N LYS A 40 2.27 1.92 -23.34
CA LYS A 40 3.09 2.88 -22.62
C LYS A 40 2.20 3.63 -21.63
N ILE A 41 2.31 3.29 -20.37
CA ILE A 41 1.54 3.94 -19.32
C ILE A 41 2.46 4.91 -18.58
N SER A 42 2.11 6.20 -18.60
CA SER A 42 2.92 7.23 -17.92
C SER A 42 2.84 7.06 -16.40
N LEU A 43 3.89 7.53 -15.72
CA LEU A 43 3.87 7.57 -14.25
C LEU A 43 2.71 8.40 -13.72
N ALA A 44 2.37 9.49 -14.39
CA ALA A 44 1.22 10.31 -14.01
C ALA A 44 -0.10 9.53 -14.05
N THR A 45 -0.31 8.72 -15.08
CA THR A 45 -1.51 7.87 -15.20
C THR A 45 -1.53 6.81 -14.09
N ILE A 46 -0.41 6.16 -13.83
CA ILE A 46 -0.29 5.17 -12.75
C ILE A 46 -0.60 5.81 -11.41
N TYR A 47 0.04 6.93 -11.11
CA TYR A 47 -0.16 7.68 -9.87
C TYR A 47 -1.62 8.07 -9.68
N ASN A 48 -2.24 8.68 -10.70
CA ASN A 48 -3.63 9.14 -10.62
C ASN A 48 -4.61 7.97 -10.45
N THR A 49 -4.34 6.86 -11.11
CA THR A 49 -5.18 5.66 -11.01
C THR A 49 -5.09 5.04 -9.62
N VAL A 50 -3.88 4.88 -9.10
CA VAL A 50 -3.63 4.32 -7.76
C VAL A 50 -4.26 5.21 -6.68
N HIS A 51 -4.07 6.52 -6.76
CA HIS A 51 -4.65 7.44 -5.79
C HIS A 51 -6.18 7.47 -5.86
N SER A 52 -6.75 7.30 -7.03
CA SER A 52 -8.19 7.19 -7.18
C SER A 52 -8.74 5.93 -6.52
N PHE A 53 -8.05 4.79 -6.66
CA PHE A 53 -8.44 3.54 -5.98
C PHE A 53 -8.30 3.67 -4.46
N LYS A 54 -7.24 4.32 -3.99
CA LYS A 54 -7.08 4.63 -2.57
C LYS A 54 -8.24 5.46 -2.05
N LYS A 55 -8.59 6.53 -2.74
CA LYS A 55 -9.68 7.43 -2.36
C LYS A 55 -11.01 6.69 -2.26
N LYS A 56 -11.24 5.70 -3.11
CA LYS A 56 -12.45 4.88 -3.11
C LYS A 56 -12.41 3.72 -2.10
N GLY A 57 -11.30 3.53 -1.40
CA GLY A 57 -11.16 2.50 -0.38
C GLY A 57 -10.73 1.13 -0.90
N TYR A 58 -10.29 1.03 -2.15
CA TYR A 58 -9.83 -0.23 -2.73
C TYR A 58 -8.36 -0.52 -2.46
N LEU A 59 -7.61 0.49 -2.07
CA LEU A 59 -6.21 0.37 -1.68
C LEU A 59 -5.99 1.12 -0.38
N LYS A 60 -5.03 0.64 0.39
CA LYS A 60 -4.55 1.30 1.60
C LYS A 60 -3.15 1.80 1.34
N GLU A 61 -2.87 3.04 1.76
CA GLU A 61 -1.54 3.62 1.67
C GLU A 61 -0.79 3.46 2.98
N ILE A 62 0.44 2.96 2.91
CA ILE A 62 1.35 2.86 4.05
C ILE A 62 2.49 3.85 3.78
N SER A 63 2.47 4.97 4.48
CA SER A 63 3.48 6.02 4.32
C SER A 63 4.76 5.60 5.02
N ILE A 64 5.88 5.60 4.29
CA ILE A 64 7.20 5.29 4.81
C ILE A 64 7.91 6.57 5.25
N ASN A 65 7.87 7.57 4.39
CA ASN A 65 8.39 8.91 4.67
C ASN A 65 7.63 9.92 3.78
N SER A 66 8.06 11.18 3.77
CA SER A 66 7.39 12.23 3.01
C SER A 66 7.41 11.99 1.48
N GLU A 67 8.31 11.14 1.00
CA GLU A 67 8.51 10.94 -0.44
C GLU A 67 8.10 9.57 -0.94
N LYS A 68 7.90 8.59 -0.04
CA LYS A 68 7.68 7.20 -0.42
C LYS A 68 6.53 6.58 0.35
N SER A 69 5.66 5.89 -0.38
CA SER A 69 4.58 5.09 0.18
C SER A 69 4.49 3.74 -0.51
N TYR A 70 4.04 2.75 0.25
CA TYR A 70 3.52 1.51 -0.30
C TYR A 70 2.01 1.58 -0.37
N PHE A 71 1.44 0.84 -1.30
CA PHE A 71 0.00 0.65 -1.42
C PHE A 71 -0.30 -0.83 -1.28
N ASP A 72 -1.40 -1.16 -0.62
CA ASP A 72 -1.76 -2.54 -0.31
C ASP A 72 -3.20 -2.81 -0.76
N THR A 73 -3.39 -3.88 -1.49
CA THR A 73 -4.74 -4.34 -1.88
C THR A 73 -5.47 -4.96 -0.68
N ASN A 74 -4.75 -5.36 0.36
CA ASN A 74 -5.35 -5.77 1.62
C ASN A 74 -5.71 -4.52 2.42
N THR A 75 -6.99 -4.17 2.45
CA THR A 75 -7.49 -2.98 3.13
C THR A 75 -7.86 -3.22 4.59
N SER A 76 -7.70 -4.46 5.09
CA SER A 76 -7.93 -4.76 6.50
C SER A 76 -6.89 -4.07 7.38
N ASN A 77 -7.25 -3.82 8.65
CA ASN A 77 -6.31 -3.26 9.60
C ASN A 77 -5.28 -4.31 9.99
N HIS A 78 -4.06 -4.09 9.59
CA HIS A 78 -2.91 -4.92 9.96
C HIS A 78 -1.67 -4.03 10.04
N HIS A 79 -0.62 -4.58 10.61
CA HIS A 79 0.63 -3.86 10.81
C HIS A 79 1.67 -4.39 9.83
N HIS A 80 2.82 -3.73 9.76
CA HIS A 80 3.87 -4.11 8.82
C HIS A 80 5.25 -3.99 9.45
N PHE A 81 6.15 -4.87 9.01
CA PHE A 81 7.58 -4.63 9.07
C PHE A 81 8.03 -3.96 7.78
N LEU A 82 8.96 -3.03 7.88
CA LEU A 82 9.73 -2.55 6.73
C LEU A 82 11.17 -3.00 6.94
N ASP A 83 11.65 -3.87 6.06
CA ASP A 83 13.06 -4.24 6.05
C ASP A 83 13.82 -3.16 5.28
N VAL A 84 14.54 -2.31 6.01
CA VAL A 84 15.26 -1.18 5.39
C VAL A 84 16.50 -1.64 4.61
N THR A 85 17.00 -2.87 4.89
CA THR A 85 18.12 -3.44 4.14
C THR A 85 17.69 -3.88 2.73
N THR A 86 16.53 -4.51 2.61
CA THR A 86 16.03 -5.06 1.33
C THR A 86 14.93 -4.21 0.70
N ASN A 87 14.41 -3.20 1.40
CA ASN A 87 13.25 -2.39 1.00
C ASN A 87 11.97 -3.21 0.81
N LYS A 88 11.82 -4.29 1.58
CA LYS A 88 10.61 -5.11 1.53
C LYS A 88 9.66 -4.78 2.67
N LEU A 89 8.39 -4.71 2.32
CA LEU A 89 7.29 -4.58 3.28
C LEU A 89 6.75 -5.97 3.58
N ILE A 90 6.66 -6.32 4.86
CA ILE A 90 6.25 -7.65 5.32
C ILE A 90 5.07 -7.48 6.27
N ASP A 91 4.02 -8.26 6.07
CA ASP A 91 2.85 -8.19 6.94
C ASP A 91 3.18 -8.64 8.36
N LEU A 92 2.68 -7.90 9.32
CA LEU A 92 2.75 -8.20 10.74
C LEU A 92 1.31 -8.37 11.23
N ASN A 93 0.94 -9.59 11.57
CA ASN A 93 -0.44 -9.92 11.91
C ASN A 93 -0.79 -9.49 13.32
N LYS A 94 -2.08 -9.38 13.60
CA LYS A 94 -2.57 -9.00 14.94
C LYS A 94 -2.06 -9.93 16.02
N GLU A 95 -1.93 -11.22 15.72
CA GLU A 95 -1.45 -12.22 16.66
C GLU A 95 0.01 -12.01 17.07
N ASP A 96 0.77 -11.32 16.25
CA ASP A 96 2.20 -11.08 16.46
C ASP A 96 2.48 -9.84 17.33
N ILE A 97 1.44 -9.09 17.67
CA ILE A 97 1.53 -7.88 18.50
C ILE A 97 0.59 -8.01 19.69
N GLU A 98 1.08 -7.66 20.88
CA GLU A 98 0.24 -7.50 22.07
C GLU A 98 -0.60 -6.23 21.96
N ASN A 99 -1.65 -6.12 22.78
CA ASN A 99 -2.55 -4.99 22.77
C ASN A 99 -1.80 -3.67 22.96
N ILE A 100 -1.99 -2.77 21.99
CA ILE A 100 -1.42 -1.43 22.05
C ILE A 100 -2.37 -0.54 22.84
N LYS A 101 -1.89 0.00 23.96
CA LYS A 101 -2.66 0.90 24.82
C LYS A 101 -2.17 2.33 24.64
N ILE A 102 -3.07 3.21 24.27
CA ILE A 102 -2.80 4.64 24.17
C ILE A 102 -3.37 5.32 25.41
N LYS A 103 -2.49 5.87 26.25
CA LYS A 103 -2.90 6.50 27.51
C LYS A 103 -3.51 7.87 27.32
N LYS A 104 -2.97 8.66 26.39
CA LYS A 104 -3.46 10.02 26.15
C LYS A 104 -4.76 9.98 25.37
N LYS A 105 -5.74 10.73 25.86
CA LYS A 105 -7.03 10.90 25.18
C LYS A 105 -7.16 12.34 24.69
N LEU A 106 -7.71 12.49 23.50
CA LEU A 106 -8.03 13.80 22.95
C LEU A 106 -9.52 14.09 23.15
N LEU A 107 -9.82 15.25 23.72
CA LEU A 107 -11.21 15.64 24.03
C LEU A 107 -12.06 15.66 22.76
N GLY A 108 -13.22 15.01 22.82
CA GLY A 108 -14.15 14.94 21.69
C GLY A 108 -13.72 14.03 20.56
N LYS A 109 -12.66 13.24 20.76
CA LYS A 109 -12.13 12.34 19.73
C LYS A 109 -12.14 10.89 20.21
N LYS A 110 -12.26 9.98 19.27
CA LYS A 110 -12.07 8.55 19.51
C LYS A 110 -11.01 8.02 18.55
N ILE A 111 -10.27 7.02 18.97
CA ILE A 111 -9.27 6.39 18.12
C ILE A 111 -9.99 5.61 17.02
N LYS A 112 -9.72 5.95 15.77
CA LYS A 112 -10.26 5.25 14.62
C LYS A 112 -9.47 3.97 14.33
N SER A 113 -8.15 4.06 14.37
CA SER A 113 -7.26 2.93 14.14
C SER A 113 -5.88 3.24 14.70
N VAL A 114 -5.12 2.19 14.97
CA VAL A 114 -3.70 2.26 15.30
C VAL A 114 -2.98 1.39 14.29
N GLU A 115 -2.04 1.97 13.57
CA GLU A 115 -1.24 1.27 12.58
C GLU A 115 0.22 1.37 12.98
N VAL A 116 0.93 0.24 12.98
CA VAL A 116 2.32 0.16 13.40
C VAL A 116 3.18 -0.23 12.21
N LEU A 117 4.23 0.54 12.01
CA LEU A 117 5.29 0.21 11.06
C LEU A 117 6.57 0.00 11.86
N VAL A 118 7.06 -1.22 11.85
CA VAL A 118 8.29 -1.59 12.54
C VAL A 118 9.41 -1.67 11.50
N LYS A 119 10.41 -0.81 11.65
CA LYS A 119 11.57 -0.81 10.76
C LYS A 119 12.60 -1.79 11.30
N VAL A 120 13.01 -2.72 10.46
CA VAL A 120 14.03 -3.72 10.79
C VAL A 120 15.21 -3.59 9.83
N GLU A 121 16.37 -4.01 10.30
CA GLU A 121 17.59 -4.03 9.49
C GLU A 121 18.37 -5.32 9.80
N ASN A 122 19.29 -5.69 8.92
CA ASN A 122 20.09 -6.88 9.17
C ASN A 122 20.86 -6.72 10.49
N SER A 123 20.81 -7.75 11.33
CA SER A 123 21.65 -7.82 12.53
C SER A 123 23.08 -8.25 12.14
N ASN A 124 24.06 -7.68 12.80
CA ASN A 124 25.46 -8.04 12.59
C ASN A 124 25.88 -9.27 13.39
#